data_43bbfdc32f36a6e751693c30b00c6d6a
#
_entry.id   43bbfdc32f36a6e751693c30b00c6d6a
#
_cell.length_a   1.000
_cell.length_b   1.000
_cell.length_c   1.000
_cell.angle_alpha   90.00
_cell.angle_beta   90.00
_cell.angle_gamma   90.00
#
_symmetry.space_group_name_H-M   'P 1'
#
loop_
_entity.id
_entity.type
_entity.pdbx_description
1 polymer ?
#
loop_
_entity_poly.entity_id
_entity_poly.type
_entity_poly.pdbx_seq_one_letter_code
_entity_poly.pdbx_strand_id
1 'polypeptide(L)'
;MTLAVVFCCGIGMLFSCGKDNAVTSVETKDNAVTSVETTELLRTTQSWNGMELPDYPQGRPELVAVKYVIPPGQKLGWHHHVSMNHGVLVQGELKIIGQDGKTTVLHAGDVVVEMVDAVHRGENCGTEPVVLYMFYLSQGDLPLSVQHPDIPLE
;
A
#
# COMPACT_ATOMS: atom_id res chain seq x y z
N MET A 1 -32.00 -69.46 41.13
CA MET A 1 -33.39 -69.02 41.06
C MET A 1 -33.45 -67.93 40.00
N THR A 2 -33.85 -68.29 38.79
CA THR A 2 -35.14 -67.92 38.18
C THR A 2 -35.13 -66.39 37.79
N LEU A 3 -35.32 -65.90 36.62
CA LEU A 3 -36.08 -66.36 35.47
C LEU A 3 -35.74 -65.51 34.27
N ALA A 4 -35.64 -66.09 33.11
CA ALA A 4 -35.57 -65.41 31.81
C ALA A 4 -36.93 -64.79 31.47
N VAL A 5 -36.92 -63.66 30.67
CA VAL A 5 -37.97 -63.45 29.66
C VAL A 5 -37.37 -62.78 28.45
N VAL A 6 -37.49 -63.46 27.33
CA VAL A 6 -37.31 -62.99 25.97
C VAL A 6 -38.56 -62.23 25.54
N PHE A 7 -38.47 -61.12 24.85
CA PHE A 7 -39.48 -60.84 23.81
C PHE A 7 -38.88 -60.02 22.65
N CYS A 8 -39.28 -60.43 21.53
CA CYS A 8 -38.83 -60.17 20.17
C CYS A 8 -39.56 -59.01 19.52
N CYS A 9 -39.00 -58.57 18.44
CA CYS A 9 -39.62 -57.97 17.25
C CYS A 9 -39.83 -56.45 17.21
N GLY A 10 -39.25 -55.87 16.18
CA GLY A 10 -39.74 -54.65 15.61
C GLY A 10 -38.75 -54.05 14.59
N ILE A 11 -38.89 -54.55 13.34
CA ILE A 11 -38.23 -53.98 12.15
C ILE A 11 -38.68 -52.54 11.91
N GLY A 12 -37.74 -51.62 11.72
CA GLY A 12 -38.03 -50.30 11.24
C GLY A 12 -36.78 -49.68 10.59
N MET A 13 -36.57 -49.96 9.29
CA MET A 13 -35.63 -49.25 8.46
C MET A 13 -36.14 -47.82 8.26
N LEU A 14 -35.38 -46.85 8.70
CA LEU A 14 -35.44 -45.46 8.16
C LEU A 14 -34.03 -45.07 7.75
N PHE A 15 -33.83 -45.04 6.44
CA PHE A 15 -32.70 -44.40 5.81
C PHE A 15 -32.79 -42.88 6.09
N SER A 16 -31.90 -42.36 6.91
CA SER A 16 -31.65 -40.93 6.98
C SER A 16 -30.31 -40.64 6.32
N CYS A 17 -30.37 -40.04 5.16
CA CYS A 17 -29.24 -39.50 4.42
C CYS A 17 -28.76 -38.25 5.15
N GLY A 18 -27.85 -38.42 6.09
CA GLY A 18 -27.13 -37.31 6.71
C GLY A 18 -25.99 -36.89 5.79
N LYS A 19 -26.13 -35.71 5.18
CA LYS A 19 -25.01 -35.00 4.53
C LYS A 19 -24.06 -34.54 5.63
N ASP A 20 -22.95 -35.24 5.77
CA ASP A 20 -21.84 -34.78 6.56
C ASP A 20 -21.21 -33.57 5.83
N ASN A 21 -21.64 -32.39 6.23
CA ASN A 21 -20.88 -31.17 5.91
C ASN A 21 -19.60 -31.22 6.76
N ALA A 22 -18.53 -31.72 6.16
CA ALA A 22 -17.21 -31.53 6.68
C ALA A 22 -16.91 -30.01 6.61
N VAL A 23 -17.09 -29.33 7.74
CA VAL A 23 -16.56 -27.99 7.93
C VAL A 23 -15.03 -28.13 7.97
N THR A 24 -14.39 -27.90 6.81
CA THR A 24 -12.94 -27.78 6.76
C THR A 24 -12.62 -26.51 7.54
N SER A 25 -12.16 -26.64 8.76
CA SER A 25 -11.56 -25.57 9.51
C SER A 25 -10.32 -25.12 8.74
N VAL A 26 -10.40 -23.94 8.12
CA VAL A 26 -9.22 -23.26 7.59
C VAL A 26 -8.39 -22.88 8.81
N GLU A 27 -7.35 -23.65 9.09
CA GLU A 27 -6.32 -23.24 10.02
C GLU A 27 -5.66 -21.97 9.46
N THR A 28 -6.09 -20.81 9.93
CA THR A 28 -5.31 -19.59 9.81
C THR A 28 -4.04 -19.84 10.64
N LYS A 29 -2.92 -20.10 9.96
CA LYS A 29 -1.62 -20.05 10.62
C LYS A 29 -1.46 -18.60 11.08
N ASP A 30 -1.70 -18.36 12.36
CA ASP A 30 -1.22 -17.19 13.05
C ASP A 30 0.32 -17.22 12.94
N ASN A 31 0.86 -16.48 11.97
CA ASN A 31 2.28 -16.19 11.92
C ASN A 31 2.58 -15.19 13.05
N ALA A 32 2.59 -15.66 14.28
CA ALA A 32 3.03 -14.86 15.40
C ALA A 32 4.49 -14.52 15.19
N VAL A 33 4.80 -13.23 14.96
CA VAL A 33 6.16 -12.72 14.90
C VAL A 33 6.75 -12.86 16.30
N THR A 34 7.70 -13.78 16.48
CA THR A 34 8.32 -14.11 17.78
C THR A 34 9.70 -13.47 17.96
N SER A 35 10.22 -12.81 16.93
CA SER A 35 11.50 -12.11 16.91
C SER A 35 11.42 -10.86 16.05
N VAL A 36 12.40 -9.94 16.19
CA VAL A 36 12.52 -8.79 15.29
C VAL A 36 12.88 -9.29 13.89
N GLU A 37 12.05 -8.91 12.91
CA GLU A 37 12.32 -9.14 11.50
C GLU A 37 12.71 -7.80 10.85
N THR A 38 13.69 -7.83 9.95
CA THR A 38 14.18 -6.64 9.25
C THR A 38 14.23 -6.92 7.76
N THR A 39 13.57 -6.07 6.98
CA THR A 39 13.58 -6.13 5.51
C THR A 39 13.99 -4.77 4.98
N GLU A 40 15.02 -4.74 4.11
CA GLU A 40 15.35 -3.54 3.33
C GLU A 40 14.34 -3.41 2.19
N LEU A 41 13.50 -2.36 2.23
CA LEU A 41 12.46 -2.15 1.22
C LEU A 41 13.00 -1.48 -0.04
N LEU A 42 13.96 -0.57 0.09
CA LEU A 42 14.56 0.15 -1.03
C LEU A 42 15.95 0.68 -0.64
N ARG A 43 16.89 0.58 -1.58
CA ARG A 43 18.18 1.27 -1.55
C ARG A 43 18.46 1.83 -2.94
N THR A 44 18.57 3.15 -3.08
CA THR A 44 18.75 3.79 -4.37
C THR A 44 19.48 5.12 -4.26
N THR A 45 20.12 5.54 -5.34
CA THR A 45 20.62 6.91 -5.57
C THR A 45 19.81 7.62 -6.64
N GLN A 46 18.70 7.02 -7.08
CA GLN A 46 17.86 7.54 -8.15
C GLN A 46 16.40 7.61 -7.72
N SER A 47 15.67 8.54 -8.30
CA SER A 47 14.22 8.64 -8.20
C SER A 47 13.53 7.53 -9.01
N TRP A 48 12.21 7.39 -8.86
CA TRP A 48 11.40 6.35 -9.49
C TRP A 48 11.53 6.32 -11.03
N ASN A 49 11.84 7.46 -11.68
CA ASN A 49 11.99 7.54 -13.14
C ASN A 49 13.45 7.36 -13.61
N GLY A 50 14.40 7.11 -12.69
CA GLY A 50 15.82 6.91 -12.96
C GLY A 50 16.67 8.17 -12.99
N MET A 51 16.14 9.31 -12.55
CA MET A 51 16.96 10.53 -12.37
C MET A 51 17.84 10.38 -11.13
N GLU A 52 19.10 10.79 -11.23
CA GLU A 52 20.00 10.84 -10.08
C GLU A 52 19.46 11.82 -9.02
N LEU A 53 19.59 11.43 -7.76
CA LEU A 53 19.24 12.32 -6.66
C LEU A 53 20.28 13.42 -6.53
N PRO A 54 19.87 14.64 -6.16
CA PRO A 54 20.82 15.72 -5.91
C PRO A 54 21.67 15.44 -4.66
N ASP A 55 22.73 16.20 -4.51
CA ASP A 55 23.51 16.22 -3.27
C ASP A 55 22.63 16.64 -2.08
N TYR A 56 23.04 16.25 -0.87
CA TYR A 56 22.38 16.71 0.34
C TYR A 56 22.39 18.23 0.46
N PRO A 57 21.31 18.83 0.97
CA PRO A 57 21.28 20.26 1.22
C PRO A 57 22.47 20.70 2.08
N GLN A 58 23.09 21.81 1.69
CA GLN A 58 24.16 22.42 2.48
C GLN A 58 23.55 23.25 3.60
N GLY A 59 23.82 22.91 4.84
CA GLY A 59 23.31 23.64 6.00
C GLY A 59 22.47 22.77 6.94
N ARG A 60 21.64 23.42 7.75
CA ARG A 60 20.80 22.69 8.71
C ARG A 60 19.56 22.12 8.00
N PRO A 61 19.38 20.80 8.01
CA PRO A 61 18.21 20.19 7.41
C PRO A 61 16.94 20.47 8.22
N GLU A 62 15.82 20.59 7.52
CA GLU A 62 14.46 20.53 8.06
C GLU A 62 13.80 19.25 7.58
N LEU A 63 13.28 18.45 8.49
CA LEU A 63 12.55 17.22 8.17
C LEU A 63 11.05 17.50 8.25
N VAL A 64 10.34 17.27 7.16
CA VAL A 64 8.88 17.42 7.11
C VAL A 64 8.24 16.09 6.76
N ALA A 65 7.27 15.66 7.56
CA ALA A 65 6.46 14.47 7.30
C ALA A 65 5.04 14.90 6.95
N VAL A 66 4.51 14.40 5.84
CA VAL A 66 3.16 14.71 5.34
C VAL A 66 2.40 13.43 5.09
N LYS A 67 1.15 13.38 5.54
CA LYS A 67 0.20 12.35 5.16
C LYS A 67 -0.74 12.88 4.09
N TYR A 68 -0.78 12.22 2.94
CA TYR A 68 -1.77 12.45 1.90
C TYR A 68 -2.87 11.41 1.98
N VAL A 69 -4.12 11.86 1.82
CA VAL A 69 -5.29 11.00 1.59
C VAL A 69 -5.94 11.45 0.30
N ILE A 70 -5.90 10.60 -0.73
CA ILE A 70 -6.33 10.95 -2.09
C ILE A 70 -7.54 10.09 -2.44
N PRO A 71 -8.73 10.69 -2.64
CA PRO A 71 -9.93 9.94 -3.01
C PRO A 71 -9.75 9.14 -4.32
N PRO A 72 -10.53 8.06 -4.54
CA PRO A 72 -10.53 7.32 -5.80
C PRO A 72 -10.79 8.22 -7.01
N GLY A 73 -10.03 8.02 -8.09
CA GLY A 73 -10.15 8.78 -9.33
C GLY A 73 -9.61 10.22 -9.28
N GLN A 74 -9.12 10.67 -8.12
CA GLN A 74 -8.57 12.02 -8.00
C GLN A 74 -7.23 12.12 -8.70
N LYS A 75 -7.09 13.11 -9.60
CA LYS A 75 -5.84 13.54 -10.20
C LYS A 75 -5.28 14.73 -9.41
N LEU A 76 -4.00 14.66 -9.07
CA LEU A 76 -3.27 15.80 -8.49
C LEU A 76 -2.83 16.76 -9.59
N GLY A 77 -2.64 18.03 -9.24
CA GLY A 77 -2.08 19.02 -10.15
C GLY A 77 -0.63 18.67 -10.54
N TRP A 78 -0.22 19.12 -11.73
CA TRP A 78 1.18 19.06 -12.12
C TRP A 78 2.02 19.90 -11.17
N HIS A 79 3.10 19.32 -10.67
CA HIS A 79 4.00 20.00 -9.73
C HIS A 79 5.41 19.42 -9.84
N HIS A 80 6.37 20.12 -9.21
CA HIS A 80 7.69 19.58 -8.94
C HIS A 80 8.04 19.78 -7.47
N HIS A 81 8.95 18.97 -6.97
CA HIS A 81 9.55 19.14 -5.64
C HIS A 81 10.88 19.85 -5.74
N VAL A 82 11.17 20.77 -4.80
CA VAL A 82 12.44 21.51 -4.74
C VAL A 82 13.45 20.85 -3.80
N SER A 83 13.04 19.81 -3.10
CA SER A 83 13.90 19.06 -2.17
C SER A 83 13.67 17.57 -2.28
N MET A 84 14.70 16.78 -1.92
CA MET A 84 14.59 15.33 -1.85
C MET A 84 13.43 14.92 -0.97
N ASN A 85 12.66 13.95 -1.46
CA ASN A 85 11.60 13.36 -0.69
C ASN A 85 11.40 11.89 -1.10
N HIS A 86 10.92 11.13 -0.14
CA HIS A 86 10.56 9.73 -0.33
C HIS A 86 9.36 9.40 0.53
N GLY A 87 8.69 8.32 0.22
CA GLY A 87 7.51 7.95 0.97
C GLY A 87 7.15 6.50 0.84
N VAL A 88 6.14 6.10 1.60
CA VAL A 88 5.56 4.77 1.54
C VAL A 88 4.06 4.87 1.32
N LEU A 89 3.58 4.11 0.33
CA LEU A 89 2.15 3.92 0.10
C LEU A 89 1.63 2.86 1.08
N VAL A 90 0.73 3.22 1.97
CA VAL A 90 0.20 2.28 2.98
C VAL A 90 -1.18 1.75 2.63
N GLN A 91 -1.87 2.39 1.68
CA GLN A 91 -3.18 1.96 1.19
C GLN A 91 -3.45 2.49 -0.21
N GLY A 92 -4.18 1.70 -1.01
CA GLY A 92 -4.66 2.08 -2.32
C GLY A 92 -3.64 1.85 -3.43
N GLU A 93 -3.87 2.51 -4.56
CA GLU A 93 -3.08 2.39 -5.78
C GLU A 93 -2.85 3.77 -6.39
N LEU A 94 -1.58 4.18 -6.46
CA LEU A 94 -1.18 5.51 -6.94
C LEU A 94 -0.38 5.39 -8.23
N LYS A 95 -0.87 5.97 -9.32
CA LYS A 95 -0.12 6.16 -10.54
C LYS A 95 0.62 7.49 -10.49
N ILE A 96 1.91 7.49 -10.78
CA ILE A 96 2.73 8.68 -10.96
C ILE A 96 3.06 8.83 -12.44
N ILE A 97 2.97 10.05 -12.95
CA ILE A 97 3.14 10.38 -14.36
C ILE A 97 4.11 11.57 -14.44
N GLY A 98 5.27 11.37 -15.05
CA GLY A 98 6.23 12.41 -15.36
C GLY A 98 5.84 13.15 -16.64
N GLN A 99 6.20 14.43 -16.72
CA GLN A 99 6.04 15.20 -17.97
C GLN A 99 6.91 14.66 -19.11
N ASP A 100 7.95 13.88 -18.79
CA ASP A 100 8.78 13.12 -19.74
C ASP A 100 8.06 11.91 -20.36
N GLY A 101 6.81 11.64 -19.98
CA GLY A 101 5.99 10.53 -20.44
C GLY A 101 6.21 9.22 -19.68
N LYS A 102 7.17 9.14 -18.78
CA LYS A 102 7.36 7.96 -17.92
C LYS A 102 6.24 7.86 -16.89
N THR A 103 5.88 6.65 -16.56
CA THR A 103 4.85 6.36 -15.54
C THR A 103 5.28 5.21 -14.65
N THR A 104 4.79 5.23 -13.40
CA THR A 104 4.86 4.09 -12.49
C THR A 104 3.54 3.95 -11.74
N VAL A 105 3.25 2.75 -11.24
CA VAL A 105 2.11 2.49 -10.37
C VAL A 105 2.65 1.90 -9.07
N LEU A 106 2.25 2.49 -7.96
CA LEU A 106 2.58 2.04 -6.62
C LEU A 106 1.38 1.33 -6.00
N HIS A 107 1.67 0.27 -5.25
CA HIS A 107 0.71 -0.47 -4.44
C HIS A 107 1.04 -0.34 -2.97
N ALA A 108 0.10 -0.70 -2.10
CA ALA A 108 0.33 -0.68 -0.66
C ALA A 108 1.57 -1.51 -0.27
N GLY A 109 2.49 -0.89 0.47
CA GLY A 109 3.81 -1.43 0.83
C GLY A 109 4.96 -0.90 -0.01
N ASP A 110 4.71 -0.33 -1.20
CA ASP A 110 5.75 0.22 -2.05
C ASP A 110 6.34 1.51 -1.48
N VAL A 111 7.64 1.66 -1.69
CA VAL A 111 8.40 2.87 -1.36
C VAL A 111 8.69 3.63 -2.66
N VAL A 112 8.46 4.94 -2.63
CA VAL A 112 8.78 5.83 -3.73
C VAL A 112 9.84 6.85 -3.32
N VAL A 113 10.74 7.16 -4.23
CA VAL A 113 11.64 8.33 -4.17
C VAL A 113 11.24 9.23 -5.32
N GLU A 114 10.78 10.44 -5.00
CA GLU A 114 10.27 11.39 -5.98
C GLU A 114 11.40 12.13 -6.72
N MET A 115 11.04 12.70 -7.86
CA MET A 115 11.94 13.53 -8.64
C MET A 115 12.10 14.92 -8.01
N VAL A 116 13.30 15.45 -8.05
CA VAL A 116 13.56 16.86 -7.69
C VAL A 116 13.66 17.69 -8.99
N ASP A 117 13.06 18.88 -9.00
CA ASP A 117 13.02 19.84 -10.11
C ASP A 117 12.46 19.27 -11.43
N ALA A 118 11.72 18.16 -11.38
CA ALA A 118 11.09 17.57 -12.54
C ALA A 118 9.56 17.47 -12.35
N VAL A 119 8.84 17.98 -13.35
CA VAL A 119 7.38 18.10 -13.30
C VAL A 119 6.70 16.73 -13.44
N HIS A 120 5.81 16.46 -12.51
CA HIS A 120 5.03 15.22 -12.48
C HIS A 120 3.68 15.45 -11.79
N ARG A 121 2.84 14.43 -11.81
CA ARG A 121 1.57 14.39 -11.07
C ARG A 121 1.25 12.98 -10.59
N GLY A 122 0.45 12.90 -9.53
CA GLY A 122 -0.15 11.65 -9.06
C GLY A 122 -1.60 11.50 -9.49
N GLU A 123 -2.08 10.25 -9.54
CA GLU A 123 -3.48 9.91 -9.80
C GLU A 123 -3.86 8.66 -9.00
N ASN A 124 -4.90 8.73 -8.20
CA ASN A 124 -5.45 7.53 -7.60
C ASN A 124 -6.20 6.74 -8.67
N CYS A 125 -5.58 5.68 -9.18
CA CYS A 125 -6.15 4.82 -10.22
C CYS A 125 -6.90 3.60 -9.65
N GLY A 126 -6.95 3.45 -8.33
CA GLY A 126 -7.66 2.40 -7.63
C GLY A 126 -9.10 2.77 -7.26
N THR A 127 -9.74 1.88 -6.53
CA THR A 127 -11.13 2.01 -6.05
C THR A 127 -11.22 2.42 -4.58
N GLU A 128 -10.10 2.46 -3.87
CA GLU A 128 -9.98 2.85 -2.48
C GLU A 128 -9.20 4.17 -2.34
N PRO A 129 -9.36 4.91 -1.23
CA PRO A 129 -8.50 6.05 -0.95
C PRO A 129 -7.02 5.64 -0.91
N VAL A 130 -6.18 6.41 -1.57
CA VAL A 130 -4.72 6.32 -1.40
C VAL A 130 -4.36 6.95 -0.06
N VAL A 131 -3.55 6.25 0.73
CA VAL A 131 -2.90 6.81 1.92
C VAL A 131 -1.40 6.71 1.73
N LEU A 132 -0.75 7.87 1.62
CA LEU A 132 0.68 8.01 1.33
C LEU A 132 1.34 8.86 2.43
N TYR A 133 2.41 8.37 3.00
CA TYR A 133 3.28 9.13 3.90
C TYR A 133 4.53 9.54 3.15
N MET A 134 4.77 10.85 3.09
CA MET A 134 5.95 11.45 2.45
C MET A 134 6.83 12.13 3.46
N PHE A 135 8.13 11.97 3.29
CA PHE A 135 9.18 12.55 4.13
C PHE A 135 10.08 13.40 3.25
N TYR A 136 10.17 14.68 3.58
CA TYR A 136 10.96 15.68 2.86
C TYR A 136 12.23 16.02 3.63
N LEU A 137 13.35 16.05 2.93
CA LEU A 137 14.60 16.57 3.43
C LEU A 137 14.76 18.00 2.89
N SER A 138 14.18 18.96 3.58
CA SER A 138 14.12 20.36 3.20
C SER A 138 15.16 21.22 3.94
N GLN A 139 15.18 22.50 3.69
CA GLN A 139 15.90 23.50 4.47
C GLN A 139 15.23 24.86 4.37
N GLY A 140 15.15 25.57 5.50
CA GLY A 140 14.57 26.90 5.56
C GLY A 140 13.12 26.95 5.09
N ASP A 141 12.73 28.04 4.43
CA ASP A 141 11.36 28.29 3.99
C ASP A 141 11.07 27.77 2.57
N LEU A 142 11.78 26.73 2.12
CA LEU A 142 11.54 26.13 0.79
C LEU A 142 10.16 25.47 0.74
N PRO A 143 9.36 25.70 -0.31
CA PRO A 143 8.10 25.01 -0.49
C PRO A 143 8.34 23.50 -0.73
N LEU A 144 7.47 22.65 -0.22
CA LEU A 144 7.57 21.20 -0.46
C LEU A 144 7.28 20.84 -1.92
N SER A 145 6.46 21.65 -2.60
CA SER A 145 6.16 21.52 -4.02
C SER A 145 5.80 22.86 -4.64
N VAL A 146 6.06 23.00 -5.94
CA VAL A 146 5.66 24.14 -6.77
C VAL A 146 4.67 23.65 -7.81
N GLN A 147 3.49 24.27 -7.85
CA GLN A 147 2.40 23.88 -8.75
C GLN A 147 2.56 24.50 -10.14
N HIS A 148 2.10 23.79 -11.17
CA HIS A 148 2.05 24.21 -12.57
C HIS A 148 0.62 24.24 -13.09
N PRO A 149 -0.21 25.21 -12.68
CA PRO A 149 -1.63 25.25 -13.03
C PRO A 149 -1.90 25.54 -14.52
N ASP A 150 -0.91 25.97 -15.25
CA ASP A 150 -0.90 26.21 -16.70
C ASP A 150 -0.82 24.90 -17.53
N ILE A 151 -0.46 23.77 -16.90
CA ILE A 151 -0.42 22.48 -17.57
C ILE A 151 -1.76 21.78 -17.35
N PRO A 152 -2.53 21.47 -18.43
CA PRO A 152 -3.83 20.84 -18.29
C PRO A 152 -3.74 19.41 -17.74
N LEU A 153 -4.73 19.03 -16.95
CA LEU A 153 -4.95 17.66 -16.51
C LEU A 153 -5.77 16.93 -17.59
N GLU A 154 -5.11 16.19 -18.44
CA GLU A 154 -5.79 15.32 -19.41
C GLU A 154 -6.28 14.02 -18.77
#